data_02db6f8bcba8ae18b3307d591b41428b
#
_entry.id   02db6f8bcba8ae18b3307d591b41428b
#
_cell.length_a   1.000
_cell.length_b   1.000
_cell.length_c   1.000
_cell.angle_alpha   90.00
_cell.angle_beta   90.00
_cell.angle_gamma   90.00
#
_symmetry.space_group_name_H-M   'P 1'
#
loop_
_entity.id
_entity.type
_entity.pdbx_description
1 polymer ?
#
loop_
_entity_poly.entity_id
_entity_poly.type
_entity_poly.pdbx_seq_one_letter_code
_entity_poly.pdbx_strand_id
1 'polypeptide(L)'
;MGPLGGRLRELPSQERQGDVAARGSRPAAPAQITLAPIVLIKGPEGLLVDRALDQLRALAYEADPNLERTDINAATYQAGQLDVIASPSLFGESRMVIIRDLETMSDALANDLIAYAGAPAPDVWMFLAHPGGNARGKKVIDTITKAKWPVIPAEPLKNDRDKLALIASDVRAARRQMDTEAQQALVDALGNDPRAMAGALAQLLSDVSG
;
A
#
# COMPACT_ATOMS: atom_id res chain seq x y z
N MET A 1 41.28 0.00 72.89
CA MET A 1 41.09 0.87 71.71
C MET A 1 40.70 -0.03 70.59
N GLY A 2 39.42 -0.24 70.35
CA GLY A 2 38.89 -1.08 69.26
C GLY A 2 38.25 -0.23 68.22
N PRO A 3 38.27 -0.66 66.94
CA PRO A 3 37.50 -0.01 65.94
C PRO A 3 36.15 -0.68 65.76
N LEU A 4 35.12 0.15 65.62
CA LEU A 4 33.74 -0.19 65.36
C LEU A 4 33.57 -0.62 63.87
N GLY A 5 33.23 -1.89 63.68
CA GLY A 5 32.85 -2.42 62.41
C GLY A 5 31.38 -2.13 62.12
N GLY A 6 31.12 -1.21 61.21
CA GLY A 6 29.79 -0.98 60.69
C GLY A 6 29.43 -2.05 59.64
N ARG A 7 28.36 -2.84 59.90
CA ARG A 7 27.78 -3.78 58.92
C ARG A 7 26.98 -3.00 57.92
N LEU A 8 27.39 -3.07 56.65
CA LEU A 8 26.56 -2.67 55.53
C LEU A 8 25.44 -3.71 55.34
N ARG A 9 24.20 -3.29 55.50
CA ARG A 9 23.01 -4.07 55.15
C ARG A 9 22.87 -4.07 53.62
N GLU A 10 22.99 -5.25 53.04
CA GLU A 10 22.56 -5.47 51.65
C GLU A 10 21.05 -5.31 51.55
N LEU A 11 20.61 -4.44 50.65
CA LEU A 11 19.23 -4.29 50.24
C LEU A 11 18.91 -5.36 49.21
N PRO A 12 17.72 -6.02 49.24
CA PRO A 12 17.36 -7.01 48.29
C PRO A 12 17.10 -6.37 46.90
N SER A 13 17.70 -6.97 45.90
CA SER A 13 17.49 -6.66 44.51
C SER A 13 16.01 -6.85 44.13
N GLN A 14 15.30 -5.75 43.84
CA GLN A 14 13.98 -5.82 43.24
C GLN A 14 14.13 -6.34 41.83
N GLU A 15 13.63 -7.53 41.62
CA GLU A 15 13.33 -8.08 40.30
C GLU A 15 12.40 -7.13 39.54
N ARG A 16 12.92 -6.48 38.54
CA ARG A 16 12.11 -5.74 37.58
C ARG A 16 11.34 -6.76 36.72
N GLN A 17 10.11 -7.03 37.13
CA GLN A 17 9.12 -7.63 36.24
C GLN A 17 9.04 -6.77 34.98
N GLY A 18 9.51 -7.34 33.90
CA GLY A 18 9.43 -6.75 32.56
C GLY A 18 7.96 -6.58 32.19
N ASP A 19 7.52 -5.34 32.16
CA ASP A 19 6.27 -4.91 31.58
C ASP A 19 6.40 -5.08 30.05
N VAL A 20 5.96 -6.25 29.56
CA VAL A 20 5.80 -6.50 28.14
C VAL A 20 4.54 -5.77 27.70
N ALA A 21 4.65 -4.45 27.61
CA ALA A 21 3.63 -3.63 26.98
C ALA A 21 3.43 -4.13 25.55
N ALA A 22 2.31 -4.81 25.34
CA ALA A 22 1.80 -5.14 24.01
C ALA A 22 1.86 -3.87 23.16
N ARG A 23 2.78 -3.82 22.22
CA ARG A 23 2.84 -2.78 21.19
C ARG A 23 1.61 -2.98 20.31
N GLY A 24 0.50 -2.41 20.73
CA GLY A 24 -0.65 -2.21 19.88
C GLY A 24 -0.16 -1.45 18.65
N SER A 25 -0.18 -2.10 17.51
CA SER A 25 0.12 -1.49 16.22
C SER A 25 -0.80 -0.29 16.06
N ARG A 26 -0.20 0.91 16.15
CA ARG A 26 -0.84 2.18 15.83
C ARG A 26 -1.39 2.02 14.41
N PRO A 27 -2.67 2.36 14.14
CA PRO A 27 -3.16 2.34 12.77
C PRO A 27 -2.22 3.22 11.96
N ALA A 28 -1.61 2.67 10.94
CA ALA A 28 -0.83 3.44 10.01
C ALA A 28 -1.79 4.50 9.45
N ALA A 29 -1.47 5.78 9.67
CA ALA A 29 -2.08 6.84 8.88
C ALA A 29 -1.96 6.40 7.41
N PRO A 30 -2.98 6.67 6.55
CA PRO A 30 -2.88 6.31 5.15
C PRO A 30 -1.51 6.76 4.65
N ALA A 31 -0.68 5.80 4.26
CA ALA A 31 0.66 6.10 3.79
C ALA A 31 0.50 7.11 2.66
N GLN A 32 1.16 8.25 2.79
CA GLN A 32 1.09 9.30 1.78
C GLN A 32 1.65 8.67 0.51
N ILE A 33 0.76 8.42 -0.47
CA ILE A 33 1.14 7.83 -1.75
C ILE A 33 1.96 8.86 -2.50
N THR A 34 3.19 8.51 -2.85
CA THR A 34 4.11 9.36 -3.60
C THR A 34 4.53 8.66 -4.88
N LEU A 35 4.74 9.42 -5.94
CA LEU A 35 5.32 8.90 -7.17
C LEU A 35 6.76 8.45 -6.94
N ALA A 36 7.07 7.30 -7.50
CA ALA A 36 8.42 6.76 -7.59
C ALA A 36 8.53 5.96 -8.88
N PRO A 37 9.74 5.73 -9.40
CA PRO A 37 9.96 4.93 -10.61
C PRO A 37 9.30 3.56 -10.56
N ILE A 38 9.25 2.94 -9.37
CA ILE A 38 8.52 1.69 -9.15
C ILE A 38 7.71 1.83 -7.86
N VAL A 39 6.42 1.48 -7.89
CA VAL A 39 5.56 1.39 -6.72
C VAL A 39 4.87 0.03 -6.72
N LEU A 40 5.02 -0.72 -5.63
CA LEU A 40 4.36 -2.01 -5.43
C LEU A 40 3.14 -1.84 -4.53
N ILE A 41 1.97 -2.22 -5.02
CA ILE A 41 0.76 -2.38 -4.21
C ILE A 41 0.66 -3.85 -3.83
N LYS A 42 0.64 -4.13 -2.52
CA LYS A 42 0.71 -5.51 -2.01
C LYS A 42 -0.43 -5.80 -1.05
N GLY A 43 -1.25 -6.75 -1.43
CA GLY A 43 -2.37 -7.24 -0.63
C GLY A 43 -3.52 -7.72 -1.51
N PRO A 44 -4.42 -8.57 -0.97
CA PRO A 44 -5.51 -9.15 -1.72
C PRO A 44 -6.79 -8.29 -1.74
N GLU A 45 -6.81 -7.13 -1.03
CA GLU A 45 -8.01 -6.29 -0.98
C GLU A 45 -8.15 -5.45 -2.26
N GLY A 46 -8.99 -5.92 -3.17
CA GLY A 46 -9.16 -5.32 -4.49
C GLY A 46 -9.60 -3.85 -4.47
N LEU A 47 -10.46 -3.45 -3.51
CA LEU A 47 -10.84 -2.04 -3.35
C LEU A 47 -9.64 -1.15 -3.06
N LEU A 48 -8.76 -1.57 -2.15
CA LEU A 48 -7.57 -0.81 -1.79
C LEU A 48 -6.54 -0.79 -2.93
N VAL A 49 -6.42 -1.89 -3.69
CA VAL A 49 -5.58 -1.94 -4.89
C VAL A 49 -6.05 -0.91 -5.93
N ASP A 50 -7.36 -0.90 -6.23
CA ASP A 50 -7.92 0.03 -7.22
C ASP A 50 -7.73 1.49 -6.77
N ARG A 51 -8.00 1.81 -5.50
CA ARG A 51 -7.80 3.16 -4.96
C ARG A 51 -6.35 3.61 -5.02
N ALA A 52 -5.41 2.72 -4.69
CA ALA A 52 -3.98 3.04 -4.77
C ALA A 52 -3.57 3.31 -6.23
N LEU A 53 -4.04 2.50 -7.17
CA LEU A 53 -3.79 2.73 -8.60
C LEU A 53 -4.40 4.04 -9.09
N ASP A 54 -5.63 4.38 -8.68
CA ASP A 54 -6.28 5.62 -9.09
C ASP A 54 -5.55 6.86 -8.56
N GLN A 55 -5.08 6.81 -7.31
CA GLN A 55 -4.26 7.89 -6.75
C GLN A 55 -2.91 8.03 -7.45
N LEU A 56 -2.22 6.91 -7.73
CA LEU A 56 -0.96 6.93 -8.46
C LEU A 56 -1.13 7.44 -9.89
N ARG A 57 -2.22 7.07 -10.57
CA ARG A 57 -2.57 7.61 -11.89
C ARG A 57 -2.79 9.12 -11.83
N ALA A 58 -3.57 9.60 -10.87
CA ALA A 58 -3.83 11.02 -10.71
C ALA A 58 -2.54 11.82 -10.50
N LEU A 59 -1.64 11.33 -9.62
CA LEU A 59 -0.35 11.94 -9.38
C LEU A 59 0.55 11.93 -10.65
N ALA A 60 0.52 10.84 -11.42
CA ALA A 60 1.29 10.74 -12.65
C ALA A 60 0.79 11.73 -13.71
N TYR A 61 -0.52 11.85 -13.91
CA TYR A 61 -1.10 12.84 -14.82
C TYR A 61 -0.95 14.29 -14.33
N GLU A 62 -0.87 14.52 -13.03
CA GLU A 62 -0.54 15.84 -12.48
C GLU A 62 0.91 16.22 -12.79
N ALA A 63 1.83 15.25 -12.73
CA ALA A 63 3.25 15.47 -13.03
C ALA A 63 3.50 15.62 -14.53
N ASP A 64 2.84 14.86 -15.38
CA ASP A 64 2.90 14.94 -16.85
C ASP A 64 1.52 14.66 -17.46
N PRO A 65 0.75 15.68 -17.86
CA PRO A 65 -0.56 15.50 -18.48
C PRO A 65 -0.55 14.75 -19.83
N ASN A 66 0.61 14.71 -20.50
CA ASN A 66 0.77 14.07 -21.81
C ASN A 66 1.37 12.67 -21.73
N LEU A 67 1.57 12.14 -20.52
CA LEU A 67 2.18 10.83 -20.33
C LEU A 67 1.46 9.72 -21.13
N GLU A 68 2.25 8.81 -21.69
CA GLU A 68 1.75 7.60 -22.33
C GLU A 68 1.45 6.51 -21.28
N ARG A 69 0.25 5.93 -21.33
CA ARG A 69 -0.13 4.81 -20.45
C ARG A 69 -0.07 3.49 -21.19
N THR A 70 0.57 2.50 -20.55
CA THR A 70 0.63 1.11 -21.03
C THR A 70 0.20 0.17 -19.92
N ASP A 71 -0.78 -0.69 -20.18
CA ASP A 71 -1.18 -1.78 -19.28
C ASP A 71 -0.58 -3.09 -19.81
N ILE A 72 0.19 -3.78 -18.98
CA ILE A 72 0.83 -5.06 -19.33
C ILE A 72 0.03 -6.20 -18.70
N ASN A 73 -0.29 -7.21 -19.50
CA ASN A 73 -0.85 -8.45 -18.99
C ASN A 73 0.29 -9.36 -18.50
N ALA A 74 0.31 -9.65 -17.20
CA ALA A 74 1.36 -10.41 -16.57
C ALA A 74 1.50 -11.84 -17.10
N ALA A 75 0.38 -12.50 -17.43
CA ALA A 75 0.36 -13.90 -17.86
C ALA A 75 0.86 -14.09 -19.30
N THR A 76 0.61 -13.11 -20.18
CA THR A 76 0.94 -13.21 -21.61
C THR A 76 2.19 -12.43 -22.01
N TYR A 77 2.88 -11.86 -21.04
CA TYR A 77 4.11 -11.09 -21.26
C TYR A 77 5.21 -11.92 -21.92
N GLN A 78 5.92 -11.32 -22.86
CA GLN A 78 7.06 -11.91 -23.55
C GLN A 78 8.36 -11.18 -23.20
N ALA A 79 9.46 -11.92 -23.19
CA ALA A 79 10.79 -11.37 -22.84
C ALA A 79 11.15 -10.16 -23.72
N GLY A 80 11.70 -9.13 -23.09
CA GLY A 80 12.15 -7.91 -23.76
C GLY A 80 11.03 -6.87 -24.05
N GLN A 81 9.78 -7.17 -23.81
CA GLN A 81 8.70 -6.15 -23.98
C GLN A 81 8.92 -4.94 -23.06
N LEU A 82 9.43 -5.18 -21.84
CA LEU A 82 9.67 -4.11 -20.89
C LEU A 82 10.76 -3.15 -21.37
N ASP A 83 11.81 -3.66 -22.01
CA ASP A 83 12.88 -2.82 -22.58
C ASP A 83 12.36 -1.90 -23.68
N VAL A 84 11.42 -2.39 -24.48
CA VAL A 84 10.78 -1.57 -25.52
C VAL A 84 9.88 -0.51 -24.91
N ILE A 85 9.03 -0.88 -23.93
CA ILE A 85 8.10 0.02 -23.26
C ILE A 85 8.85 1.07 -22.43
N ALA A 86 9.93 0.67 -21.77
CA ALA A 86 10.75 1.55 -20.93
C ALA A 86 11.83 2.30 -21.72
N SER A 87 11.88 2.19 -23.04
CA SER A 87 12.80 2.97 -23.87
C SER A 87 12.47 4.46 -23.78
N PRO A 88 13.47 5.34 -23.77
CA PRO A 88 13.26 6.78 -23.75
C PRO A 88 12.32 7.24 -24.87
N SER A 89 11.37 8.12 -24.56
CA SER A 89 10.53 8.75 -25.57
C SER A 89 11.36 9.68 -26.46
N LEU A 90 11.08 9.65 -27.77
CA LEU A 90 11.71 10.59 -28.71
C LEU A 90 11.24 12.03 -28.52
N PHE A 91 10.10 12.21 -27.86
CA PHE A 91 9.47 13.51 -27.59
C PHE A 91 9.63 13.98 -26.15
N GLY A 92 10.31 13.19 -25.29
CA GLY A 92 10.51 13.51 -23.86
C GLY A 92 9.28 13.32 -22.99
N GLU A 93 8.26 12.63 -23.48
CA GLU A 93 7.04 12.30 -22.73
C GLU A 93 7.34 11.20 -21.71
N SER A 94 6.74 11.31 -20.52
CA SER A 94 6.83 10.28 -19.49
C SER A 94 5.94 9.10 -19.83
N ARG A 95 6.21 7.96 -19.22
CA ARG A 95 5.38 6.74 -19.38
C ARG A 95 4.91 6.22 -18.04
N MET A 96 3.65 5.77 -18.03
CA MET A 96 3.06 5.05 -16.93
C MET A 96 2.79 3.61 -17.35
N VAL A 97 3.42 2.67 -16.66
CA VAL A 97 3.24 1.24 -16.89
C VAL A 97 2.49 0.65 -15.72
N ILE A 98 1.39 -0.05 -15.99
CA ILE A 98 0.60 -0.71 -14.95
C ILE A 98 0.62 -2.22 -15.21
N ILE A 99 1.00 -2.98 -14.18
CA ILE A 99 1.00 -4.44 -14.22
C ILE A 99 0.21 -4.96 -13.02
N ARG A 100 -0.94 -5.53 -13.29
CA ARG A 100 -1.80 -6.16 -12.27
C ARG A 100 -1.60 -7.68 -12.27
N ASP A 101 -2.15 -8.33 -11.26
CA ASP A 101 -2.20 -9.79 -11.14
C ASP A 101 -0.82 -10.45 -11.30
N LEU A 102 0.18 -9.85 -10.61
CA LEU A 102 1.58 -10.30 -10.73
C LEU A 102 1.78 -11.77 -10.31
N GLU A 103 0.88 -12.37 -9.56
CA GLU A 103 0.88 -13.80 -9.24
C GLU A 103 0.70 -14.69 -10.47
N THR A 104 0.16 -14.14 -11.56
CA THR A 104 -0.01 -14.86 -12.84
C THR A 104 1.18 -14.68 -13.78
N MET A 105 2.19 -13.90 -13.39
CA MET A 105 3.30 -13.50 -14.26
C MET A 105 4.04 -14.68 -14.90
N SER A 106 4.47 -14.49 -16.15
CA SER A 106 5.40 -15.40 -16.82
C SER A 106 6.80 -15.33 -16.19
N ASP A 107 7.65 -16.34 -16.43
CA ASP A 107 9.06 -16.29 -15.99
C ASP A 107 9.82 -15.16 -16.69
N ALA A 108 9.46 -14.85 -17.92
CA ALA A 108 10.01 -13.72 -18.66
C ALA A 108 9.77 -12.40 -17.93
N LEU A 109 8.50 -12.11 -17.57
CA LEU A 109 8.19 -10.89 -16.82
C LEU A 109 8.90 -10.84 -15.46
N ALA A 110 8.97 -11.97 -14.75
CA ALA A 110 9.67 -12.02 -13.46
C ALA A 110 11.15 -11.65 -13.59
N ASN A 111 11.84 -12.16 -14.63
CA ASN A 111 13.24 -11.87 -14.87
C ASN A 111 13.46 -10.41 -15.27
N ASP A 112 12.64 -9.89 -16.18
CA ASP A 112 12.75 -8.53 -16.68
C ASP A 112 12.44 -7.52 -15.56
N LEU A 113 11.43 -7.76 -14.69
CA LEU A 113 11.14 -6.91 -13.52
C LEU A 113 12.29 -6.90 -12.50
N ILE A 114 12.94 -8.06 -12.27
CA ILE A 114 14.10 -8.13 -11.37
C ILE A 114 15.26 -7.31 -11.92
N ALA A 115 15.53 -7.39 -13.22
CA ALA A 115 16.57 -6.61 -13.86
C ALA A 115 16.23 -5.10 -13.82
N TYR A 116 15.01 -4.75 -14.19
CA TYR A 116 14.53 -3.37 -14.22
C TYR A 116 14.55 -2.68 -12.85
N ALA A 117 14.24 -3.42 -11.78
CA ALA A 117 14.21 -2.86 -10.43
C ALA A 117 15.57 -2.33 -9.94
N GLY A 118 16.66 -2.79 -10.54
CA GLY A 118 18.02 -2.33 -10.24
C GLY A 118 18.42 -1.01 -10.92
N ALA A 119 17.82 -0.69 -12.07
CA ALA A 119 18.13 0.50 -12.86
C ALA A 119 16.89 0.95 -13.66
N PRO A 120 15.85 1.47 -12.98
CA PRO A 120 14.63 1.89 -13.68
C PRO A 120 14.91 3.14 -14.54
N ALA A 121 14.21 3.22 -15.67
CA ALA A 121 14.26 4.39 -16.54
C ALA A 121 13.71 5.64 -15.82
N PRO A 122 14.32 6.82 -15.97
CA PRO A 122 13.94 8.00 -15.20
C PRO A 122 12.55 8.53 -15.52
N ASP A 123 12.10 8.38 -16.76
CA ASP A 123 10.84 8.94 -17.26
C ASP A 123 9.72 7.89 -17.30
N VAL A 124 9.87 6.80 -16.53
CA VAL A 124 8.89 5.70 -16.45
C VAL A 124 8.42 5.50 -15.02
N TRP A 125 7.12 5.58 -14.80
CA TRP A 125 6.47 5.21 -13.55
C TRP A 125 5.81 3.85 -13.70
N MET A 126 6.29 2.88 -12.94
CA MET A 126 5.79 1.50 -12.99
C MET A 126 4.99 1.17 -11.73
N PHE A 127 3.70 0.88 -11.89
CA PHE A 127 2.79 0.51 -10.81
C PHE A 127 2.46 -0.97 -10.89
N LEU A 128 2.83 -1.69 -9.85
CA LEU A 128 2.75 -3.14 -9.76
C LEU A 128 1.72 -3.53 -8.71
N ALA A 129 0.83 -4.47 -9.00
CA ALA A 129 -0.12 -5.00 -8.02
C ALA A 129 0.06 -6.51 -7.84
N HIS A 130 0.19 -6.94 -6.57
CA HIS A 130 0.39 -8.33 -6.18
C HIS A 130 -0.42 -8.66 -4.92
N PRO A 131 -1.17 -9.79 -4.87
CA PRO A 131 -2.01 -10.12 -3.72
C PRO A 131 -1.23 -10.47 -2.45
N GLY A 132 0.08 -10.67 -2.53
CA GLY A 132 0.89 -11.08 -1.37
C GLY A 132 0.79 -12.57 -1.06
N GLY A 133 1.06 -12.94 0.20
CA GLY A 133 0.98 -14.32 0.67
C GLY A 133 1.99 -15.26 0.00
N ASN A 134 1.56 -16.49 -0.24
CA ASN A 134 2.36 -17.54 -0.87
C ASN A 134 2.24 -17.57 -2.41
N ALA A 135 1.62 -16.55 -3.01
CA ALA A 135 1.48 -16.47 -4.44
C ALA A 135 2.84 -16.36 -5.14
N ARG A 136 2.86 -16.75 -6.41
CA ARG A 136 4.05 -16.65 -7.28
C ARG A 136 4.54 -15.19 -7.32
N GLY A 137 5.85 -14.97 -7.41
CA GLY A 137 6.43 -13.63 -7.55
C GLY A 137 7.21 -13.15 -6.33
N LYS A 138 7.39 -14.00 -5.32
CA LYS A 138 8.14 -13.66 -4.11
C LYS A 138 9.49 -13.02 -4.42
N LYS A 139 10.25 -13.55 -5.39
CA LYS A 139 11.58 -13.04 -5.76
C LYS A 139 11.49 -11.60 -6.31
N VAL A 140 10.45 -11.27 -7.09
CA VAL A 140 10.20 -9.91 -7.59
C VAL A 140 9.90 -8.98 -6.43
N ILE A 141 8.97 -9.36 -5.54
CA ILE A 141 8.61 -8.58 -4.35
C ILE A 141 9.84 -8.33 -3.47
N ASP A 142 10.64 -9.37 -3.20
CA ASP A 142 11.84 -9.26 -2.39
C ASP A 142 12.87 -8.31 -3.04
N THR A 143 13.02 -8.35 -4.36
CA THR A 143 13.92 -7.45 -5.10
C THR A 143 13.46 -6.00 -4.99
N ILE A 144 12.18 -5.72 -5.22
CA ILE A 144 11.58 -4.37 -5.09
C ILE A 144 11.76 -3.84 -3.66
N THR A 145 11.47 -4.69 -2.67
CA THR A 145 11.59 -4.31 -1.25
C THR A 145 13.05 -4.04 -0.85
N LYS A 146 14.01 -4.88 -1.31
CA LYS A 146 15.44 -4.68 -1.06
C LYS A 146 15.98 -3.41 -1.72
N ALA A 147 15.47 -3.09 -2.89
CA ALA A 147 15.79 -1.83 -3.59
C ALA A 147 15.13 -0.60 -2.94
N LYS A 148 14.33 -0.81 -1.87
CA LYS A 148 13.62 0.25 -1.10
C LYS A 148 12.61 1.05 -1.91
N TRP A 149 12.06 0.46 -2.96
CA TRP A 149 10.94 1.06 -3.66
C TRP A 149 9.69 1.07 -2.78
N PRO A 150 8.81 2.08 -2.90
CA PRO A 150 7.60 2.18 -2.10
C PRO A 150 6.70 0.95 -2.21
N VAL A 151 6.19 0.49 -1.07
CA VAL A 151 5.20 -0.59 -1.00
C VAL A 151 3.95 -0.06 -0.31
N ILE A 152 2.84 -0.08 -1.02
CA ILE A 152 1.52 0.32 -0.51
C ILE A 152 0.79 -0.94 -0.06
N PRO A 153 0.42 -1.07 1.22
CA PRO A 153 -0.34 -2.21 1.70
C PRO A 153 -1.80 -2.14 1.23
N ALA A 154 -2.31 -3.25 0.72
CA ALA A 154 -3.71 -3.45 0.36
C ALA A 154 -4.28 -4.68 1.11
N GLU A 155 -4.11 -4.68 2.44
CA GLU A 155 -4.53 -5.77 3.30
C GLU A 155 -6.05 -5.79 3.52
N PRO A 156 -6.66 -6.97 3.74
CA PRO A 156 -8.09 -7.07 3.96
C PRO A 156 -8.57 -6.27 5.17
N LEU A 157 -9.71 -5.61 5.05
CA LEU A 157 -10.39 -4.88 6.12
C LEU A 157 -11.10 -5.87 7.05
N LYS A 158 -10.36 -6.50 7.97
CA LYS A 158 -10.83 -7.64 8.77
C LYS A 158 -11.71 -7.26 9.95
N ASN A 159 -11.59 -6.06 10.46
CA ASN A 159 -12.29 -5.61 11.65
C ASN A 159 -13.02 -4.29 11.39
N ASP A 160 -13.99 -3.98 12.24
CA ASP A 160 -14.81 -2.78 12.08
C ASP A 160 -14.01 -1.50 12.23
N ARG A 161 -12.94 -1.51 13.02
CA ARG A 161 -12.04 -0.37 13.15
C ARG A 161 -11.41 0.03 11.80
N ASP A 162 -10.95 -0.94 11.01
CA ASP A 162 -10.34 -0.69 9.70
C ASP A 162 -11.38 -0.17 8.72
N LYS A 163 -12.60 -0.73 8.76
CA LYS A 163 -13.74 -0.31 7.94
C LYS A 163 -14.19 1.11 8.28
N LEU A 164 -14.35 1.40 9.57
CA LEU A 164 -14.69 2.75 10.05
C LEU A 164 -13.59 3.76 9.70
N ALA A 165 -12.32 3.38 9.77
CA ALA A 165 -11.23 4.25 9.37
C ALA A 165 -11.28 4.58 7.87
N LEU A 166 -11.65 3.61 7.02
CA LEU A 166 -11.87 3.82 5.59
C LEU A 166 -13.03 4.79 5.34
N ILE A 167 -14.20 4.56 5.97
CA ILE A 167 -15.37 5.44 5.88
C ILE A 167 -15.01 6.87 6.31
N ALA A 168 -14.36 7.02 7.47
CA ALA A 168 -13.95 8.33 7.98
C ALA A 168 -12.95 9.04 7.05
N SER A 169 -12.11 8.29 6.35
CA SER A 169 -11.20 8.83 5.34
C SER A 169 -11.97 9.37 4.13
N ASP A 170 -12.94 8.61 3.63
CA ASP A 170 -13.76 8.99 2.46
C ASP A 170 -14.66 10.18 2.75
N VAL A 171 -15.33 10.20 3.92
CA VAL A 171 -16.15 11.33 4.39
C VAL A 171 -15.30 12.61 4.44
N ARG A 172 -14.08 12.50 4.97
CA ARG A 172 -13.13 13.62 5.05
C ARG A 172 -12.67 14.09 3.67
N ALA A 173 -12.36 13.15 2.77
CA ALA A 173 -11.97 13.48 1.39
C ALA A 173 -13.09 14.19 0.64
N ALA A 174 -14.35 13.81 0.89
CA ALA A 174 -15.52 14.47 0.35
C ALA A 174 -15.84 15.83 1.04
N ARG A 175 -15.06 16.24 2.07
CA ARG A 175 -15.31 17.44 2.89
C ARG A 175 -16.71 17.44 3.51
N ARG A 176 -17.20 16.28 3.91
CA ARG A 176 -18.50 16.07 4.54
C ARG A 176 -18.33 15.64 6.00
N GLN A 177 -19.47 15.56 6.69
CA GLN A 177 -19.56 15.01 8.04
C GLN A 177 -20.59 13.87 8.05
N MET A 178 -20.30 12.86 8.82
CA MET A 178 -21.16 11.70 9.04
C MET A 178 -21.01 11.30 10.51
N ASP A 179 -22.12 11.18 11.23
CA ASP A 179 -22.07 10.79 12.63
C ASP A 179 -21.59 9.33 12.80
N THR A 180 -21.16 9.01 14.02
CA THR A 180 -20.58 7.70 14.32
C THR A 180 -21.63 6.57 14.19
N GLU A 181 -22.89 6.85 14.50
CA GLU A 181 -23.96 5.86 14.41
C GLU A 181 -24.25 5.49 12.95
N ALA A 182 -24.29 6.49 12.06
CA ALA A 182 -24.46 6.25 10.63
C ALA A 182 -23.25 5.51 10.02
N GLN A 183 -22.02 5.83 10.45
CA GLN A 183 -20.82 5.09 10.03
C GLN A 183 -20.91 3.61 10.49
N GLN A 184 -21.30 3.35 11.74
CA GLN A 184 -21.46 2.01 12.26
C GLN A 184 -22.58 1.24 11.54
N ALA A 185 -23.72 1.87 11.30
CA ALA A 185 -24.82 1.27 10.56
C ALA A 185 -24.41 0.83 9.15
N LEU A 186 -23.55 1.62 8.48
CA LEU A 186 -23.01 1.25 7.18
C LEU A 186 -22.07 0.04 7.25
N VAL A 187 -21.23 -0.03 8.30
CA VAL A 187 -20.37 -1.20 8.55
C VAL A 187 -21.19 -2.44 8.86
N ASP A 188 -22.23 -2.33 9.69
CA ASP A 188 -23.11 -3.44 10.08
C ASP A 188 -23.86 -4.00 8.85
N ALA A 189 -24.30 -3.12 7.97
CA ALA A 189 -25.06 -3.50 6.78
C ALA A 189 -24.20 -4.09 5.66
N LEU A 190 -23.04 -3.51 5.38
CA LEU A 190 -22.24 -3.80 4.17
C LEU A 190 -20.77 -4.11 4.44
N GLY A 191 -20.34 -4.17 5.69
CA GLY A 191 -18.93 -4.33 6.04
C GLY A 191 -18.28 -5.66 5.61
N ASN A 192 -19.09 -6.64 5.17
CA ASN A 192 -18.58 -7.89 4.60
C ASN A 192 -18.15 -7.75 3.13
N ASP A 193 -18.60 -6.69 2.45
CA ASP A 193 -18.20 -6.34 1.09
C ASP A 193 -17.66 -4.90 1.07
N PRO A 194 -16.34 -4.70 1.14
CA PRO A 194 -15.74 -3.37 1.13
C PRO A 194 -16.11 -2.53 -0.09
N ARG A 195 -16.32 -3.16 -1.26
CA ARG A 195 -16.72 -2.44 -2.48
C ARG A 195 -18.16 -1.95 -2.39
N ALA A 196 -19.09 -2.81 -1.96
CA ALA A 196 -20.48 -2.40 -1.74
C ALA A 196 -20.58 -1.29 -0.68
N MET A 197 -19.83 -1.43 0.42
CA MET A 197 -19.76 -0.40 1.46
C MET A 197 -19.25 0.94 0.93
N ALA A 198 -18.15 0.94 0.18
CA ALA A 198 -17.59 2.16 -0.41
C ALA A 198 -18.53 2.77 -1.46
N GLY A 199 -19.18 1.95 -2.28
CA GLY A 199 -20.18 2.40 -3.27
C GLY A 199 -21.39 3.06 -2.61
N ALA A 200 -21.95 2.43 -1.57
CA ALA A 200 -23.07 3.00 -0.80
C ALA A 200 -22.68 4.31 -0.12
N LEU A 201 -21.47 4.39 0.45
CA LEU A 201 -20.96 5.62 1.04
C LEU A 201 -20.84 6.74 0.00
N ALA A 202 -20.26 6.43 -1.18
CA ALA A 202 -20.13 7.42 -2.27
C ALA A 202 -21.49 7.94 -2.72
N GLN A 203 -22.52 7.08 -2.82
CA GLN A 203 -23.87 7.47 -3.14
C GLN A 203 -24.46 8.37 -2.06
N LEU A 204 -24.36 8.01 -0.78
CA LEU A 204 -24.84 8.83 0.34
C LEU A 204 -24.19 10.22 0.35
N LEU A 205 -22.88 10.28 0.12
CA LEU A 205 -22.14 11.56 0.09
C LEU A 205 -22.54 12.45 -1.12
N SER A 206 -22.98 11.82 -2.21
CA SER A 206 -23.49 12.52 -3.40
C SER A 206 -24.91 13.05 -3.19
N ASP A 207 -25.80 12.26 -2.57
CA ASP A 207 -27.23 12.55 -2.44
C ASP A 207 -27.52 13.59 -1.34
N VAL A 208 -26.67 13.66 -0.31
CA VAL A 208 -26.81 14.69 0.73
C VAL A 208 -26.26 16.01 0.20
N SER A 209 -27.15 16.80 -0.39
CA SER A 209 -26.88 18.22 -0.69
C SER A 209 -26.64 18.97 0.61
N GLY A 210 -25.41 19.47 0.84
CA GLY A 210 -25.07 20.25 2.03
C GLY A 210 -25.63 21.63 1.97
#